data_bba568141209ccb5d7af9b84451f815a
#
_entry.id   bba568141209ccb5d7af9b84451f815a
#
_cell.length_a   1.000
_cell.length_b   1.000
_cell.length_c   1.000
_cell.angle_alpha   90.00
_cell.angle_beta   90.00
_cell.angle_gamma   90.00
#
_symmetry.space_group_name_H-M   'P 1'
#
loop_
_entity.id
_entity.type
_entity.pdbx_description
1 polymer ?
#
loop_
_entity_poly.entity_id
_entity_poly.type
_entity_poly.pdbx_seq_one_letter_code
_entity_poly.pdbx_strand_id
1 'polypeptide(L)'
;KPEPLYETVVEIDERVHPIQSSTDLSQPSVKILRSPDRETVRHQLHDLLQQGIESLAIALMHATLLPDHELLVAQEAVGLGFKNISLSSEIVPRARLVDRGHTTCLDAYLNPHIQDYLRGFRDGFSDHDTDLFVMQSDGGLVDADSFTGSRAIFSGPAGGVVGYAQTTGA
;
A
#
# COMPACT_ATOMS: atom_id res chain seq x y z
N LYS A 1 17.46 13.19 13.70
CA LYS A 1 16.92 12.21 12.75
C LYS A 1 15.42 12.20 12.95
N PRO A 2 14.57 12.31 11.90
CA PRO A 2 13.13 12.24 12.10
C PRO A 2 12.75 10.88 12.69
N GLU A 3 11.69 10.86 13.50
CA GLU A 3 11.15 9.63 14.03
C GLU A 3 10.53 8.79 12.89
N PRO A 4 10.67 7.46 12.90
CA PRO A 4 10.01 6.60 11.92
C PRO A 4 8.49 6.67 12.08
N LEU A 5 7.76 6.47 10.97
CA LEU A 5 6.30 6.43 10.98
C LEU A 5 5.73 5.10 11.51
N TYR A 6 6.58 4.11 11.71
CA TYR A 6 6.19 2.78 12.21
C TYR A 6 6.64 2.58 13.65
N GLU A 7 5.86 1.89 14.44
CA GLU A 7 6.15 1.58 15.85
C GLU A 7 7.06 0.37 16.00
N THR A 8 6.87 -0.64 15.15
CA THR A 8 7.65 -1.88 15.21
C THR A 8 7.88 -2.47 13.83
N VAL A 9 8.87 -3.33 13.73
CA VAL A 9 9.19 -4.11 12.52
C VAL A 9 9.24 -5.58 12.87
N VAL A 10 8.56 -6.39 12.08
CA VAL A 10 8.59 -7.85 12.17
C VAL A 10 9.19 -8.43 10.90
N GLU A 11 10.18 -9.28 11.05
CA GLU A 11 10.81 -9.96 9.94
C GLU A 11 10.01 -11.21 9.55
N ILE A 12 9.68 -11.30 8.25
CA ILE A 12 9.07 -12.50 7.67
C ILE A 12 10.20 -13.37 7.09
N ASP A 13 10.30 -14.61 7.57
CA ASP A 13 11.31 -15.55 7.09
C ASP A 13 10.94 -16.08 5.69
N GLU A 14 11.35 -15.32 4.67
CA GLU A 14 11.16 -15.66 3.27
C GLU A 14 12.45 -15.43 2.48
N ARG A 15 12.61 -16.15 1.38
CA ARG A 15 13.72 -15.91 0.47
C ARG A 15 13.35 -16.23 -0.96
N VAL A 16 13.41 -15.22 -1.81
CA VAL A 16 13.26 -15.31 -3.26
C VAL A 16 14.56 -14.89 -3.93
N HIS A 17 14.96 -15.60 -4.96
CA HIS A 17 16.13 -15.27 -5.79
C HIS A 17 15.71 -15.03 -7.23
N PRO A 18 15.94 -13.81 -7.78
CA PRO A 18 15.70 -13.54 -9.19
C PRO A 18 16.64 -14.38 -10.06
N ILE A 19 16.11 -15.06 -11.07
CA ILE A 19 16.90 -15.81 -12.06
C ILE A 19 16.96 -14.94 -13.31
N GLN A 20 18.16 -14.57 -13.75
CA GLN A 20 18.35 -13.98 -15.06
C GLN A 20 18.11 -15.06 -16.13
N SER A 21 16.95 -15.03 -16.78
CA SER A 21 16.72 -15.83 -17.99
C SER A 21 17.28 -15.08 -19.19
N SER A 22 18.23 -15.68 -19.88
CA SER A 22 18.86 -15.13 -21.08
C SER A 22 18.00 -15.23 -22.34
N THR A 23 16.82 -15.87 -22.28
CA THR A 23 16.07 -16.26 -23.48
C THR A 23 14.62 -15.80 -23.53
N ASP A 24 14.01 -15.40 -22.43
CA ASP A 24 12.63 -14.90 -22.43
C ASP A 24 12.48 -13.72 -21.44
N LEU A 25 12.32 -12.52 -21.99
CA LEU A 25 12.09 -11.29 -21.23
C LEU A 25 10.63 -11.08 -20.83
N SER A 26 9.73 -11.97 -21.24
CA SER A 26 8.29 -11.80 -21.03
C SER A 26 7.82 -12.20 -19.63
N GLN A 27 8.60 -12.98 -18.87
CA GLN A 27 8.29 -13.32 -17.48
C GLN A 27 9.55 -13.27 -16.60
N PRO A 28 9.53 -12.52 -15.49
CA PRO A 28 10.59 -12.56 -14.51
C PRO A 28 10.63 -13.96 -13.89
N SER A 29 11.73 -14.67 -14.12
CA SER A 29 11.94 -15.99 -13.51
C SER A 29 12.48 -15.79 -12.10
N VAL A 30 11.82 -16.40 -11.14
CA VAL A 30 12.25 -16.39 -9.74
C VAL A 30 12.39 -17.81 -9.22
N LYS A 31 13.36 -18.02 -8.34
CA LYS A 31 13.50 -19.25 -7.56
C LYS A 31 13.10 -18.96 -6.12
N ILE A 32 12.07 -19.62 -5.63
CA ILE A 32 11.70 -19.58 -4.23
C ILE A 32 12.67 -20.50 -3.47
N LEU A 33 13.45 -19.92 -2.59
CA LEU A 33 14.38 -20.67 -1.71
C LEU A 33 13.71 -20.96 -0.36
N ARG A 34 12.82 -20.07 0.09
CA ARG A 34 12.03 -20.23 1.30
C ARG A 34 10.71 -19.45 1.16
N SER A 35 9.60 -20.13 1.37
CA SER A 35 8.27 -19.49 1.46
C SER A 35 7.98 -19.11 2.90
N PRO A 36 7.19 -18.05 3.14
CA PRO A 36 6.70 -17.73 4.48
C PRO A 36 5.88 -18.91 5.04
N ASP A 37 6.11 -19.24 6.31
CA ASP A 37 5.28 -20.22 7.01
C ASP A 37 4.02 -19.55 7.56
N ARG A 38 2.84 -20.05 7.16
CA ARG A 38 1.56 -19.44 7.51
C ARG A 38 1.31 -19.39 9.02
N GLU A 39 1.67 -20.44 9.76
CA GLU A 39 1.44 -20.48 11.20
C GLU A 39 2.33 -19.46 11.92
N THR A 40 3.59 -19.39 11.54
CA THR A 40 4.54 -18.39 12.08
C THR A 40 4.07 -16.98 11.80
N VAL A 41 3.68 -16.69 10.54
CA VAL A 41 3.15 -15.37 10.13
C VAL A 41 1.90 -15.02 10.95
N ARG A 42 0.97 -15.96 11.06
CA ARG A 42 -0.26 -15.76 11.83
C ARG A 42 0.01 -15.46 13.30
N HIS A 43 0.96 -16.16 13.92
CA HIS A 43 1.35 -15.90 15.30
C HIS A 43 1.97 -14.50 15.47
N GLN A 44 2.91 -14.13 14.60
CA GLN A 44 3.53 -12.81 14.62
C GLN A 44 2.50 -11.68 14.45
N LEU A 45 1.56 -11.84 13.52
CA LEU A 45 0.49 -10.86 13.30
C LEU A 45 -0.48 -10.79 14.49
N HIS A 46 -0.79 -11.92 15.11
CA HIS A 46 -1.61 -11.94 16.33
C HIS A 46 -0.94 -11.16 17.47
N ASP A 47 0.38 -11.31 17.64
CA ASP A 47 1.13 -10.58 18.66
C ASP A 47 1.10 -9.06 18.41
N LEU A 48 1.14 -8.62 17.13
CA LEU A 48 0.98 -7.21 16.77
C LEU A 48 -0.41 -6.67 17.14
N LEU A 49 -1.47 -7.44 16.88
CA LEU A 49 -2.83 -7.06 17.29
C LEU A 49 -2.96 -6.90 18.80
N GLN A 50 -2.33 -7.79 19.58
CA GLN A 50 -2.33 -7.70 21.04
C GLN A 50 -1.60 -6.46 21.55
N GLN A 51 -0.66 -5.92 20.77
CA GLN A 51 0.04 -4.66 21.05
C GLN A 51 -0.77 -3.42 20.61
N GLY A 52 -1.95 -3.61 20.00
CA GLY A 52 -2.80 -2.52 19.53
C GLY A 52 -2.46 -1.99 18.13
N ILE A 53 -1.61 -2.70 17.37
CA ILE A 53 -1.28 -2.31 15.99
C ILE A 53 -2.47 -2.64 15.08
N GLU A 54 -3.01 -1.63 14.40
CA GLU A 54 -4.18 -1.78 13.52
C GLU A 54 -3.86 -1.62 12.02
N SER A 55 -2.71 -1.02 11.69
CA SER A 55 -2.27 -0.78 10.31
C SER A 55 -0.97 -1.52 10.01
N LEU A 56 -0.90 -2.14 8.84
CA LEU A 56 0.27 -2.90 8.39
C LEU A 56 0.81 -2.34 7.07
N ALA A 57 2.12 -2.14 7.02
CA ALA A 57 2.88 -1.96 5.78
C ALA A 57 3.68 -3.25 5.53
N ILE A 58 3.35 -3.98 4.48
CA ILE A 58 4.01 -5.23 4.11
C ILE A 58 4.97 -4.94 2.95
N ALA A 59 6.26 -5.17 3.16
CA ALA A 59 7.29 -4.93 2.15
C ALA A 59 8.35 -6.04 2.16
N LEU A 60 8.30 -6.90 1.14
CA LEU A 60 9.24 -8.00 0.96
C LEU A 60 10.21 -7.73 -0.19
N MET A 61 11.41 -8.32 -0.11
CA MET A 61 12.56 -7.96 -0.97
C MET A 61 12.22 -7.97 -2.48
N HIS A 62 11.64 -9.03 -2.98
CA HIS A 62 11.37 -9.24 -4.39
C HIS A 62 9.87 -9.30 -4.72
N ALA A 63 9.03 -8.63 -3.92
CA ALA A 63 7.58 -8.63 -4.10
C ALA A 63 7.11 -8.07 -5.46
N THR A 64 7.93 -7.25 -6.12
CA THR A 64 7.64 -6.78 -7.48
C THR A 64 7.76 -7.87 -8.56
N LEU A 65 8.46 -8.96 -8.26
CA LEU A 65 8.61 -10.12 -9.13
C LEU A 65 7.71 -11.29 -8.69
N LEU A 66 7.49 -11.41 -7.39
CA LEU A 66 6.66 -12.43 -6.75
C LEU A 66 5.83 -11.80 -5.63
N PRO A 67 4.66 -11.24 -5.93
CA PRO A 67 3.78 -10.63 -4.92
C PRO A 67 3.12 -11.65 -4.00
N ASP A 68 3.13 -12.93 -4.36
CA ASP A 68 2.39 -13.99 -3.64
C ASP A 68 2.75 -14.09 -2.16
N HIS A 69 4.01 -13.80 -1.79
CA HIS A 69 4.43 -13.82 -0.39
C HIS A 69 3.84 -12.65 0.41
N GLU A 70 3.76 -11.43 -0.18
CA GLU A 70 3.05 -10.31 0.46
C GLU A 70 1.54 -10.59 0.55
N LEU A 71 0.94 -11.15 -0.50
CA LEU A 71 -0.47 -11.54 -0.51
C LEU A 71 -0.78 -12.60 0.55
N LEU A 72 0.13 -13.57 0.76
CA LEU A 72 -0.03 -14.55 1.84
C LEU A 72 -0.09 -13.87 3.21
N VAL A 73 0.85 -12.97 3.49
CA VAL A 73 0.87 -12.23 4.77
C VAL A 73 -0.40 -11.39 4.91
N ALA A 74 -0.84 -10.72 3.85
CA ALA A 74 -2.07 -9.92 3.85
C ALA A 74 -3.32 -10.79 4.12
N GLN A 75 -3.41 -11.97 3.52
CA GLN A 75 -4.53 -12.91 3.76
C GLN A 75 -4.61 -13.32 5.23
N GLU A 76 -3.48 -13.64 5.85
CA GLU A 76 -3.45 -13.96 7.29
C GLU A 76 -3.84 -12.74 8.14
N ALA A 77 -3.38 -11.54 7.77
CA ALA A 77 -3.73 -10.30 8.45
C ALA A 77 -5.24 -9.99 8.37
N VAL A 78 -5.84 -10.13 7.19
CA VAL A 78 -7.30 -9.99 7.01
C VAL A 78 -8.04 -11.01 7.87
N GLY A 79 -7.59 -12.27 7.87
CA GLY A 79 -8.18 -13.34 8.68
C GLY A 79 -8.13 -13.10 10.20
N LEU A 80 -7.19 -12.28 10.67
CA LEU A 80 -7.06 -11.86 12.06
C LEU A 80 -7.83 -10.56 12.38
N GLY A 81 -8.30 -9.83 11.37
CA GLY A 81 -9.12 -8.63 11.54
C GLY A 81 -8.36 -7.30 11.42
N PHE A 82 -7.15 -7.28 10.86
CA PHE A 82 -6.50 -6.02 10.50
C PHE A 82 -7.36 -5.27 9.48
N LYS A 83 -7.55 -3.97 9.70
CA LYS A 83 -8.42 -3.12 8.88
C LYS A 83 -7.66 -2.41 7.76
N ASN A 84 -6.39 -2.09 8.00
CA ASN A 84 -5.57 -1.29 7.09
C ASN A 84 -4.31 -2.07 6.76
N ILE A 85 -4.20 -2.50 5.49
CA ILE A 85 -3.08 -3.32 5.01
C ILE A 85 -2.61 -2.69 3.69
N SER A 86 -1.37 -2.23 3.66
CA SER A 86 -0.73 -1.68 2.47
C SER A 86 0.35 -2.64 1.98
N LEU A 87 0.23 -3.09 0.73
CA LEU A 87 1.18 -3.99 0.09
C LEU A 87 2.16 -3.20 -0.78
N SER A 88 3.44 -3.41 -0.59
CA SER A 88 4.47 -2.67 -1.33
C SER A 88 4.45 -2.97 -2.83
N SER A 89 4.06 -4.16 -3.21
CA SER A 89 3.90 -4.58 -4.60
C SER A 89 2.77 -3.87 -5.34
N GLU A 90 1.73 -3.42 -4.62
CA GLU A 90 0.58 -2.69 -5.17
C GLU A 90 0.80 -1.18 -5.12
N ILE A 91 1.28 -0.65 -3.99
CA ILE A 91 1.47 0.80 -3.78
C ILE A 91 2.56 1.37 -4.69
N VAL A 92 3.72 0.70 -4.77
CA VAL A 92 4.85 1.14 -5.61
C VAL A 92 5.51 -0.09 -6.26
N PRO A 93 5.02 -0.56 -7.41
CA PRO A 93 5.56 -1.75 -8.07
C PRO A 93 6.92 -1.48 -8.73
N ARG A 94 7.89 -1.01 -7.95
CA ARG A 94 9.26 -0.70 -8.38
C ARG A 94 10.27 -1.52 -7.58
N ALA A 95 11.40 -1.86 -8.20
CA ALA A 95 12.56 -2.36 -7.47
C ALA A 95 12.97 -1.36 -6.37
N ARG A 96 13.97 -1.67 -5.55
CA ARG A 96 14.44 -0.89 -4.40
C ARG A 96 13.50 -0.99 -3.19
N LEU A 97 13.80 -1.98 -2.35
CA LEU A 97 13.02 -2.28 -1.14
C LEU A 97 12.84 -1.07 -0.21
N VAL A 98 13.90 -0.29 0.01
CA VAL A 98 13.87 0.81 0.99
C VAL A 98 12.89 1.92 0.57
N ASP A 99 13.00 2.40 -0.67
CA ASP A 99 12.11 3.45 -1.21
C ASP A 99 10.66 2.98 -1.24
N ARG A 100 10.45 1.72 -1.67
CA ARG A 100 9.13 1.08 -1.72
C ARG A 100 8.56 0.92 -0.32
N GLY A 101 9.36 0.43 0.63
CA GLY A 101 8.96 0.26 2.02
C GLY A 101 8.56 1.57 2.69
N HIS A 102 9.34 2.66 2.48
CA HIS A 102 8.98 3.97 3.01
C HIS A 102 7.64 4.47 2.48
N THR A 103 7.39 4.33 1.17
CA THR A 103 6.10 4.75 0.59
C THR A 103 4.95 3.89 1.12
N THR A 104 5.16 2.60 1.30
CA THR A 104 4.16 1.69 1.87
C THR A 104 3.88 2.01 3.34
N CYS A 105 4.90 2.34 4.14
CA CYS A 105 4.71 2.80 5.52
C CYS A 105 3.91 4.11 5.58
N LEU A 106 4.21 5.05 4.68
CA LEU A 106 3.48 6.30 4.58
C LEU A 106 2.01 6.07 4.20
N ASP A 107 1.76 5.15 3.27
CA ASP A 107 0.41 4.75 2.87
C ASP A 107 -0.36 4.14 4.05
N ALA A 108 0.21 3.15 4.73
CA ALA A 108 -0.40 2.50 5.89
C ALA A 108 -0.68 3.48 7.05
N TYR A 109 0.16 4.51 7.20
CA TYR A 109 -0.04 5.56 8.20
C TYR A 109 -1.19 6.52 7.82
N LEU A 110 -1.26 6.95 6.56
CA LEU A 110 -2.24 7.94 6.11
C LEU A 110 -3.61 7.33 5.81
N ASN A 111 -3.64 6.09 5.33
CA ASN A 111 -4.86 5.47 4.80
C ASN A 111 -6.03 5.48 5.79
N PRO A 112 -5.88 5.15 7.07
CA PRO A 112 -6.98 5.23 8.03
C PRO A 112 -7.62 6.62 8.10
N HIS A 113 -6.80 7.66 8.17
CA HIS A 113 -7.26 9.05 8.25
C HIS A 113 -7.96 9.50 6.97
N ILE A 114 -7.44 9.09 5.80
CA ILE A 114 -8.05 9.42 4.50
C ILE A 114 -9.40 8.71 4.37
N GLN A 115 -9.48 7.45 4.73
CA GLN A 115 -10.74 6.70 4.66
C GLN A 115 -11.81 7.25 5.61
N ASP A 116 -11.43 7.65 6.81
CA ASP A 116 -12.34 8.29 7.76
C ASP A 116 -12.84 9.65 7.23
N TYR A 117 -11.95 10.46 6.65
CA TYR A 117 -12.32 11.71 6.02
C TYR A 117 -13.30 11.51 4.85
N LEU A 118 -13.01 10.57 3.95
CA LEU A 118 -13.88 10.30 2.80
C LEU A 118 -15.25 9.75 3.23
N ARG A 119 -15.29 8.93 4.28
CA ARG A 119 -16.54 8.44 4.86
C ARG A 119 -17.37 9.60 5.40
N GLY A 120 -16.79 10.45 6.24
CA GLY A 120 -17.46 11.63 6.76
C GLY A 120 -17.92 12.62 5.68
N PHE A 121 -17.14 12.68 4.57
CA PHE A 121 -17.53 13.48 3.41
C PHE A 121 -18.76 12.90 2.71
N ARG A 122 -18.81 11.59 2.45
CA ARG A 122 -19.98 10.90 1.87
C ARG A 122 -21.24 11.03 2.73
N ASP A 123 -21.10 10.89 4.03
CA ASP A 123 -22.21 10.97 4.97
C ASP A 123 -22.89 12.35 4.94
N GLY A 124 -22.18 13.37 4.45
CA GLY A 124 -22.70 14.73 4.26
C GLY A 124 -23.62 14.89 3.04
N PHE A 125 -23.65 13.92 2.12
CA PHE A 125 -24.55 13.93 0.97
C PHE A 125 -25.83 13.15 1.28
N SER A 126 -26.98 13.76 0.99
CA SER A 126 -28.29 13.13 1.19
C SER A 126 -28.59 12.00 0.18
N ASP A 127 -27.83 11.94 -0.91
CA ASP A 127 -27.95 10.93 -1.95
C ASP A 127 -26.71 10.04 -1.95
N HIS A 128 -26.86 8.82 -1.44
CA HIS A 128 -25.78 7.83 -1.33
C HIS A 128 -25.38 7.20 -2.69
N ASP A 129 -26.08 7.56 -3.78
CA ASP A 129 -25.79 7.07 -5.15
C ASP A 129 -24.91 8.06 -5.95
N THR A 130 -24.25 9.00 -5.27
CA THR A 130 -23.36 9.97 -5.90
C THR A 130 -21.95 9.41 -6.04
N ASP A 131 -21.47 9.30 -7.29
CA ASP A 131 -20.08 8.97 -7.58
C ASP A 131 -19.15 10.05 -7.04
N LEU A 132 -18.20 9.67 -6.20
CA LEU A 132 -17.21 10.57 -5.63
C LEU A 132 -15.83 10.31 -6.22
N PHE A 133 -15.35 11.27 -6.99
CA PHE A 133 -13.99 11.24 -7.54
C PHE A 133 -13.06 12.18 -6.77
N VAL A 134 -11.87 11.70 -6.49
CA VAL A 134 -10.85 12.44 -5.73
C VAL A 134 -9.61 12.64 -6.60
N MET A 135 -9.05 13.86 -6.53
CA MET A 135 -7.78 14.19 -7.20
C MET A 135 -6.62 13.46 -6.51
N GLN A 136 -5.75 12.85 -7.33
CA GLN A 136 -4.52 12.22 -6.87
C GLN A 136 -3.31 13.17 -6.99
N SER A 137 -2.20 12.78 -6.37
CA SER A 137 -0.93 13.52 -6.43
C SER A 137 -0.35 13.66 -7.83
N ASP A 138 -0.74 12.80 -8.77
CA ASP A 138 -0.33 12.85 -10.18
C ASP A 138 -1.25 13.70 -11.06
N GLY A 139 -2.30 14.30 -10.47
CA GLY A 139 -3.29 15.12 -11.19
C GLY A 139 -4.42 14.32 -11.84
N GLY A 140 -4.42 13.00 -11.71
CA GLY A 140 -5.53 12.13 -12.13
C GLY A 140 -6.69 12.13 -11.14
N LEU A 141 -7.89 11.77 -11.62
CA LEU A 141 -9.05 11.50 -10.79
C LEU A 141 -9.21 10.00 -10.59
N VAL A 142 -9.56 9.60 -9.38
CA VAL A 142 -9.86 8.21 -9.04
C VAL A 142 -11.13 8.16 -8.18
N ASP A 143 -11.86 7.05 -8.27
CA ASP A 143 -12.97 6.80 -7.37
C ASP A 143 -12.50 6.80 -5.90
N ALA A 144 -13.30 7.39 -5.02
CA ALA A 144 -12.94 7.54 -3.62
C ALA A 144 -12.65 6.21 -2.92
N ASP A 145 -13.29 5.11 -3.32
CA ASP A 145 -13.05 3.79 -2.76
C ASP A 145 -11.68 3.20 -3.15
N SER A 146 -11.10 3.69 -4.25
CA SER A 146 -9.77 3.31 -4.73
C SER A 146 -8.67 4.30 -4.35
N PHE A 147 -9.02 5.36 -3.60
CA PHE A 147 -8.06 6.40 -3.21
C PHE A 147 -7.21 5.94 -2.03
N THR A 148 -5.90 6.05 -2.16
CA THR A 148 -4.93 5.58 -1.16
C THR A 148 -4.16 6.73 -0.50
N GLY A 149 -3.68 6.49 0.72
CA GLY A 149 -2.97 7.48 1.52
C GLY A 149 -1.74 8.07 0.83
N SER A 150 -0.94 7.24 0.19
CA SER A 150 0.28 7.67 -0.52
C SER A 150 -0.02 8.60 -1.71
N ARG A 151 -1.18 8.46 -2.35
CA ARG A 151 -1.63 9.28 -3.48
C ARG A 151 -2.29 10.59 -3.06
N ALA A 152 -2.58 10.77 -1.77
CA ALA A 152 -3.22 11.96 -1.22
C ALA A 152 -2.26 13.13 -0.99
N ILE A 153 -0.96 12.87 -0.77
CA ILE A 153 0.00 13.82 -0.20
C ILE A 153 0.10 15.14 -0.97
N PHE A 154 0.15 15.07 -2.30
CA PHE A 154 0.24 16.23 -3.19
C PHE A 154 -1.05 16.49 -3.99
N SER A 155 -2.16 15.87 -3.61
CA SER A 155 -3.43 15.99 -4.34
C SER A 155 -3.95 17.43 -4.39
N GLY A 156 -3.81 18.20 -3.33
CA GLY A 156 -4.19 19.62 -3.27
C GLY A 156 -3.39 20.48 -4.26
N PRO A 157 -2.04 20.51 -4.18
CA PRO A 157 -1.20 21.19 -5.18
C PRO A 157 -1.46 20.70 -6.61
N ALA A 158 -1.61 19.41 -6.84
CA ALA A 158 -1.90 18.85 -8.16
C ALA A 158 -3.22 19.37 -8.72
N GLY A 159 -4.28 19.39 -7.91
CA GLY A 159 -5.58 19.96 -8.28
C GLY A 159 -5.49 21.45 -8.62
N GLY A 160 -4.68 22.21 -7.89
CA GLY A 160 -4.42 23.62 -8.17
C GLY A 160 -3.76 23.83 -9.54
N VAL A 161 -2.74 23.02 -9.88
CA VAL A 161 -2.06 23.08 -11.17
C VAL A 161 -3.00 22.71 -12.32
N VAL A 162 -3.74 21.60 -12.17
CA VAL A 162 -4.70 21.16 -13.19
C VAL A 162 -5.80 22.21 -13.40
N GLY A 163 -6.38 22.75 -12.31
CA GLY A 163 -7.40 23.79 -12.38
C GLY A 163 -6.89 25.06 -13.07
N TYR A 164 -5.67 25.50 -12.75
CA TYR A 164 -5.06 26.65 -13.39
C TYR A 164 -4.85 26.44 -14.90
N ALA A 165 -4.25 25.29 -15.28
CA ALA A 165 -4.02 24.98 -16.69
C ALA A 165 -5.32 24.93 -17.51
N GLN A 166 -6.38 24.35 -16.95
CA GLN A 166 -7.69 24.26 -17.61
C GLN A 166 -8.38 25.63 -17.76
N THR A 167 -8.19 26.56 -16.83
CA THR A 167 -8.86 27.86 -16.83
C THR A 167 -8.10 28.93 -17.63
N THR A 168 -6.77 28.82 -17.75
CA THR A 168 -5.94 29.81 -18.44
C THR A 168 -5.61 29.43 -19.88
N GLY A 169 -5.89 28.19 -20.29
CA GLY A 169 -5.57 27.71 -21.66
C GLY A 169 -4.06 27.55 -21.91
N ALA A 170 -3.27 27.40 -20.84
CA ALA A 170 -1.81 27.26 -20.89
C ALA A 170 -1.40 25.79 -21.03
#